data_30db5e72e945e1743e15058a63e40eae
#
_entry.id   30db5e72e945e1743e15058a63e40eae
#
_cell.length_a   1.000
_cell.length_b   1.000
_cell.length_c   1.000
_cell.angle_alpha   90.00
_cell.angle_beta   90.00
_cell.angle_gamma   90.00
#
_symmetry.space_group_name_H-M   'P 1'
#
loop_
_entity.id
_entity.type
_entity.pdbx_description
1 polymer ?
#
loop_
_entity_poly.entity_id
_entity_poly.type
_entity_poly.pdbx_seq_one_letter_code
_entity_poly.pdbx_strand_id
1 'polypeptide(L)'
;MHQGYELYGSDRSFCETVRTIREAYPQAWIDVVLPKAGPIVASLEGAASRIVIEPIWVLRRRNLLRLATLGMAALPFAVARALRRIRASDLVYVNTTVVADYLLAARLLPGRTVVHVHEIPEGATLTVLRSLIRWSRANIIFNSRATQAAFAMPKDATARVVYNGIAGPAVPNPARYDGSRPLRLLMLGRISRIKGQEVLVEAIRQLPDAVRSRVELKIVGSAFEDDAREAALAAQVAEAGLSRQVTCSPFVADPDSLYRWADVVAVPSQLPESLGRVAIEALAYGIPPLVSGIGGLTEIVEDRATGWVVPPGSAEALSRTLAEIVTRPDLWRDYPAAARARYERIFDEKLAAEGIAAMLRLTLQREPARVRDARAPADAASKSAG
;
A
#
# COMPACT_ATOMS: atom_id res chain seq x y z
N MET A 1 -15.37 1.88 -3.77
CA MET A 1 -15.09 0.99 -4.92
C MET A 1 -13.67 0.49 -4.86
N HIS A 2 -13.45 -0.83 -4.87
CA HIS A 2 -12.13 -1.44 -4.77
C HIS A 2 -12.06 -2.72 -5.60
N GLN A 3 -10.86 -3.01 -6.17
CA GLN A 3 -10.65 -4.17 -7.03
C GLN A 3 -10.18 -5.43 -6.29
N GLY A 4 -9.65 -5.29 -5.08
CA GLY A 4 -9.15 -6.38 -4.25
C GLY A 4 -10.24 -7.00 -3.38
N TYR A 5 -9.96 -8.20 -2.88
CA TYR A 5 -10.87 -8.93 -1.99
C TYR A 5 -10.12 -9.83 -0.98
N GLU A 6 -8.77 -9.85 -1.04
CA GLU A 6 -7.92 -10.82 -0.34
C GLU A 6 -7.33 -10.31 0.99
N LEU A 7 -7.36 -9.00 1.26
CA LEU A 7 -6.82 -8.34 2.45
C LEU A 7 -5.29 -8.11 2.44
N TYR A 8 -4.69 -7.88 1.25
CA TYR A 8 -3.31 -7.41 1.12
C TYR A 8 -3.15 -5.91 1.42
N GLY A 9 -1.94 -5.36 1.23
CA GLY A 9 -1.61 -4.00 1.62
C GLY A 9 -2.57 -2.93 1.09
N SER A 10 -2.94 -2.98 -0.21
CA SER A 10 -3.92 -2.07 -0.81
C SER A 10 -5.34 -2.27 -0.26
N ASP A 11 -5.69 -3.52 0.06
CA ASP A 11 -7.01 -3.86 0.59
C ASP A 11 -7.15 -3.35 2.03
N ARG A 12 -6.08 -3.48 2.84
CA ARG A 12 -6.01 -2.91 4.20
C ARG A 12 -6.14 -1.39 4.17
N SER A 13 -5.40 -0.69 3.29
CA SER A 13 -5.54 0.76 3.11
C SER A 13 -6.94 1.16 2.69
N PHE A 14 -7.62 0.34 1.88
CA PHE A 14 -9.01 0.59 1.53
C PHE A 14 -9.94 0.46 2.73
N CYS A 15 -9.79 -0.57 3.56
CA CYS A 15 -10.58 -0.72 4.79
C CYS A 15 -10.34 0.46 5.76
N GLU A 16 -9.10 0.89 5.93
CA GLU A 16 -8.73 2.08 6.70
C GLU A 16 -9.44 3.33 6.16
N THR A 17 -9.44 3.53 4.83
CA THR A 17 -10.16 4.63 4.18
C THR A 17 -11.67 4.58 4.44
N VAL A 18 -12.30 3.39 4.35
CA VAL A 18 -13.74 3.26 4.61
C VAL A 18 -14.08 3.60 6.07
N ARG A 19 -13.24 3.19 7.03
CA ARG A 19 -13.38 3.58 8.44
C ARG A 19 -13.24 5.08 8.62
N THR A 20 -12.21 5.69 8.01
CA THR A 20 -12.02 7.15 7.99
C THR A 20 -13.26 7.88 7.45
N ILE A 21 -13.86 7.39 6.37
CA ILE A 21 -15.09 7.98 5.81
C ILE A 21 -16.25 7.84 6.80
N ARG A 22 -16.39 6.69 7.46
CA ARG A 22 -17.42 6.45 8.48
C ARG A 22 -17.26 7.38 9.68
N GLU A 23 -16.04 7.56 10.17
CA GLU A 23 -15.73 8.46 11.29
C GLU A 23 -15.97 9.93 10.95
N ALA A 24 -15.55 10.36 9.75
CA ALA A 24 -15.75 11.73 9.28
C ALA A 24 -17.24 12.05 8.96
N TYR A 25 -18.01 11.04 8.60
CA TYR A 25 -19.42 11.16 8.22
C TYR A 25 -20.26 10.04 8.85
N PRO A 26 -20.54 10.08 10.17
CA PRO A 26 -21.21 8.97 10.89
C PRO A 26 -22.60 8.61 10.34
N GLN A 27 -23.31 9.59 9.78
CA GLN A 27 -24.65 9.42 9.22
C GLN A 27 -24.68 9.10 7.73
N ALA A 28 -23.51 9.01 7.07
CA ALA A 28 -23.44 8.73 5.64
C ALA A 28 -23.88 7.28 5.34
N TRP A 29 -24.63 7.11 4.25
CA TRP A 29 -24.85 5.79 3.67
C TRP A 29 -23.64 5.41 2.81
N ILE A 30 -22.91 4.35 3.19
CA ILE A 30 -21.68 3.92 2.54
C ILE A 30 -21.90 2.57 1.84
N ASP A 31 -22.00 2.59 0.51
CA ASP A 31 -21.98 1.40 -0.33
C ASP A 31 -20.52 1.05 -0.66
N VAL A 32 -20.07 -0.12 -0.27
CA VAL A 32 -18.79 -0.68 -0.70
C VAL A 32 -19.02 -1.65 -1.85
N VAL A 33 -18.35 -1.41 -3.00
CA VAL A 33 -18.50 -2.26 -4.19
C VAL A 33 -17.21 -3.02 -4.42
N LEU A 34 -17.32 -4.36 -4.50
CA LEU A 34 -16.22 -5.31 -4.69
C LEU A 34 -16.52 -6.24 -5.87
N PRO A 35 -15.49 -6.73 -6.59
CA PRO A 35 -15.67 -7.67 -7.71
C PRO A 35 -16.06 -9.07 -7.27
N LYS A 36 -15.70 -9.45 -6.04
CA LYS A 36 -15.89 -10.78 -5.46
C LYS A 36 -15.90 -10.69 -3.94
N ALA A 37 -16.63 -11.57 -3.29
CA ALA A 37 -16.53 -11.76 -1.84
C ALA A 37 -15.19 -12.40 -1.46
N GLY A 38 -14.66 -12.02 -0.30
CA GLY A 38 -13.38 -12.52 0.22
C GLY A 38 -13.13 -12.03 1.65
N PRO A 39 -11.93 -12.29 2.21
CA PRO A 39 -11.58 -11.92 3.59
C PRO A 39 -11.78 -10.43 3.94
N ILE A 40 -11.69 -9.53 2.94
CA ILE A 40 -11.91 -8.09 3.13
C ILE A 40 -13.31 -7.75 3.66
N VAL A 41 -14.32 -8.61 3.39
CA VAL A 41 -15.73 -8.36 3.78
C VAL A 41 -15.86 -8.21 5.29
N ALA A 42 -15.25 -9.12 6.06
CA ALA A 42 -15.27 -9.06 7.53
C ALA A 42 -14.60 -7.79 8.07
N SER A 43 -13.56 -7.29 7.40
CA SER A 43 -12.84 -6.07 7.80
C SER A 43 -13.62 -4.78 7.51
N LEU A 44 -14.69 -4.84 6.71
CA LEU A 44 -15.57 -3.73 6.34
C LEU A 44 -16.85 -3.70 7.17
N GLU A 45 -17.13 -4.74 7.95
CA GLU A 45 -18.28 -4.78 8.86
C GLU A 45 -18.24 -3.62 9.86
N GLY A 46 -19.39 -3.01 10.10
CA GLY A 46 -19.51 -1.82 10.95
C GLY A 46 -19.10 -0.50 10.30
N ALA A 47 -18.23 -0.50 9.30
CA ALA A 47 -17.83 0.71 8.56
C ALA A 47 -18.68 0.93 7.30
N ALA A 48 -18.98 -0.13 6.54
CA ALA A 48 -19.88 -0.07 5.39
C ALA A 48 -21.36 -0.19 5.82
N SER A 49 -22.26 0.57 5.17
CA SER A 49 -23.70 0.38 5.32
C SER A 49 -24.20 -0.80 4.50
N ARG A 50 -23.57 -1.04 3.36
CA ARG A 50 -23.87 -2.19 2.49
C ARG A 50 -22.63 -2.58 1.68
N ILE A 51 -22.39 -3.88 1.51
CA ILE A 51 -21.40 -4.44 0.61
C ILE A 51 -22.11 -5.02 -0.62
N VAL A 52 -21.70 -4.57 -1.80
CA VAL A 52 -22.26 -4.96 -3.09
C VAL A 52 -21.22 -5.72 -3.88
N ILE A 53 -21.53 -6.95 -4.26
CA ILE A 53 -20.67 -7.75 -5.13
C ILE A 53 -21.20 -7.61 -6.55
N GLU A 54 -20.38 -7.00 -7.42
CA GLU A 54 -20.74 -6.82 -8.83
C GLU A 54 -19.50 -6.85 -9.75
N PRO A 55 -19.66 -7.25 -11.00
CA PRO A 55 -18.55 -7.22 -11.97
C PRO A 55 -18.01 -5.79 -12.14
N ILE A 56 -16.71 -5.62 -12.01
CA ILE A 56 -15.99 -4.37 -12.23
C ILE A 56 -15.08 -4.56 -13.46
N TRP A 57 -15.02 -3.55 -14.31
CA TRP A 57 -14.15 -3.59 -15.47
C TRP A 57 -12.73 -3.14 -15.10
N VAL A 58 -11.84 -4.13 -14.86
CA VAL A 58 -10.49 -3.92 -14.33
C VAL A 58 -9.45 -4.21 -15.41
N LEU A 59 -8.57 -3.22 -15.68
CA LEU A 59 -7.43 -3.36 -16.58
C LEU A 59 -6.33 -4.20 -15.91
N ARG A 60 -6.31 -5.51 -16.18
CA ARG A 60 -5.25 -6.42 -15.72
C ARG A 60 -4.47 -6.98 -16.90
N ARG A 61 -3.13 -6.98 -16.85
CA ARG A 61 -2.26 -7.55 -17.91
C ARG A 61 -2.65 -8.98 -18.29
N ARG A 62 -2.98 -9.81 -17.30
CA ARG A 62 -3.40 -11.23 -17.50
C ARG A 62 -4.68 -11.38 -18.33
N ASN A 63 -5.50 -10.34 -18.44
CA ASN A 63 -6.81 -10.37 -19.10
C ASN A 63 -6.89 -9.49 -20.37
N LEU A 64 -5.77 -8.92 -20.83
CA LEU A 64 -5.81 -7.95 -21.93
C LEU A 64 -6.45 -8.50 -23.21
N LEU A 65 -6.16 -9.75 -23.60
CA LEU A 65 -6.79 -10.38 -24.77
C LEU A 65 -8.31 -10.57 -24.58
N ARG A 66 -8.72 -11.02 -23.39
CA ARG A 66 -10.13 -11.19 -23.05
C ARG A 66 -10.85 -9.85 -22.93
N LEU A 67 -10.18 -8.82 -22.45
CA LEU A 67 -10.71 -7.45 -22.40
C LEU A 67 -10.81 -6.83 -23.79
N ALA A 68 -9.87 -7.11 -24.70
CA ALA A 68 -9.90 -6.63 -26.08
C ALA A 68 -11.03 -7.25 -26.93
N THR A 69 -11.62 -8.35 -26.50
CA THR A 69 -12.73 -9.04 -27.18
C THR A 69 -14.04 -8.88 -26.41
N LEU A 70 -14.41 -9.86 -25.61
CA LEU A 70 -15.66 -9.88 -24.83
C LEU A 70 -15.76 -8.72 -23.82
N GLY A 71 -14.63 -8.26 -23.28
CA GLY A 71 -14.59 -7.15 -22.34
C GLY A 71 -14.97 -5.82 -22.99
N MET A 72 -14.61 -5.60 -24.25
CA MET A 72 -15.00 -4.37 -24.97
C MET A 72 -16.51 -4.31 -25.21
N ALA A 73 -17.15 -5.43 -25.52
CA ALA A 73 -18.62 -5.48 -25.64
C ALA A 73 -19.35 -5.21 -24.32
N ALA A 74 -18.77 -5.59 -23.19
CA ALA A 74 -19.31 -5.33 -21.86
C ALA A 74 -19.04 -3.91 -21.33
N LEU A 75 -18.04 -3.20 -21.87
CA LEU A 75 -17.59 -1.89 -21.37
C LEU A 75 -18.71 -0.83 -21.36
N PRO A 76 -19.56 -0.66 -22.40
CA PRO A 76 -20.65 0.31 -22.34
C PRO A 76 -21.62 0.06 -21.19
N PHE A 77 -21.94 -1.20 -20.91
CA PHE A 77 -22.81 -1.59 -19.79
C PHE A 77 -22.13 -1.32 -18.44
N ALA A 78 -20.82 -1.59 -18.31
CA ALA A 78 -20.06 -1.28 -17.11
C ALA A 78 -20.01 0.24 -16.85
N VAL A 79 -19.72 1.04 -17.88
CA VAL A 79 -19.73 2.51 -17.81
C VAL A 79 -21.13 3.04 -17.48
N ALA A 80 -22.19 2.52 -18.08
CA ALA A 80 -23.57 2.93 -17.75
C ALA A 80 -23.94 2.62 -16.31
N ARG A 81 -23.49 1.48 -15.77
CA ARG A 81 -23.65 1.11 -14.36
C ARG A 81 -22.86 2.06 -13.45
N ALA A 82 -21.59 2.30 -13.74
CA ALA A 82 -20.75 3.25 -13.00
C ALA A 82 -21.36 4.66 -13.00
N LEU A 83 -21.86 5.11 -14.16
CA LEU A 83 -22.51 6.42 -14.30
C LEU A 83 -23.78 6.52 -13.45
N ARG A 84 -24.61 5.46 -13.42
CA ARG A 84 -25.79 5.40 -12.53
C ARG A 84 -25.40 5.51 -11.06
N ARG A 85 -24.33 4.82 -10.62
CA ARG A 85 -23.83 4.93 -9.27
C ARG A 85 -23.30 6.32 -8.93
N ILE A 86 -22.52 6.94 -9.83
CA ILE A 86 -22.00 8.29 -9.61
C ILE A 86 -23.16 9.29 -9.51
N ARG A 87 -24.21 9.16 -10.35
CA ARG A 87 -25.41 10.02 -10.27
C ARG A 87 -26.18 9.80 -8.98
N ALA A 88 -26.22 8.55 -8.48
CA ALA A 88 -26.96 8.16 -7.30
C ALA A 88 -26.24 8.44 -5.98
N SER A 89 -24.98 8.90 -6.02
CA SER A 89 -24.15 9.16 -4.85
C SER A 89 -23.71 10.63 -4.82
N ASP A 90 -23.53 11.19 -3.64
CA ASP A 90 -22.93 12.51 -3.47
C ASP A 90 -21.44 12.49 -3.84
N LEU A 91 -20.77 11.34 -3.59
CA LEU A 91 -19.38 11.12 -3.91
C LEU A 91 -19.11 9.65 -4.18
N VAL A 92 -18.24 9.37 -5.15
CA VAL A 92 -17.69 8.02 -5.40
C VAL A 92 -16.18 8.03 -5.17
N TYR A 93 -15.72 7.14 -4.27
CA TYR A 93 -14.31 6.92 -4.00
C TYR A 93 -13.81 5.64 -4.69
N VAL A 94 -12.79 5.77 -5.53
CA VAL A 94 -12.18 4.69 -6.31
C VAL A 94 -10.75 4.46 -5.83
N ASN A 95 -10.49 3.31 -5.22
CA ASN A 95 -9.22 3.02 -4.53
C ASN A 95 -8.17 2.37 -5.46
N THR A 96 -8.10 2.78 -6.72
CA THR A 96 -7.12 2.26 -7.69
C THR A 96 -7.28 2.94 -9.05
N THR A 97 -6.24 2.90 -9.88
CA THR A 97 -6.26 3.44 -11.24
C THR A 97 -6.79 2.48 -12.30
N VAL A 98 -6.90 1.19 -11.98
CA VAL A 98 -7.22 0.16 -12.98
C VAL A 98 -8.72 -0.12 -13.15
N VAL A 99 -9.59 0.54 -12.39
CA VAL A 99 -11.05 0.46 -12.52
C VAL A 99 -11.52 1.45 -13.59
N ALA A 100 -11.37 1.06 -14.86
CA ALA A 100 -11.50 1.96 -15.99
C ALA A 100 -12.94 2.42 -16.27
N ASP A 101 -13.95 1.60 -16.01
CA ASP A 101 -15.36 1.96 -16.16
C ASP A 101 -15.77 3.17 -15.31
N TYR A 102 -15.27 3.25 -14.07
CA TYR A 102 -15.51 4.42 -13.21
C TYR A 102 -14.71 5.66 -13.65
N LEU A 103 -13.48 5.49 -14.18
CA LEU A 103 -12.72 6.61 -14.73
C LEU A 103 -13.38 7.18 -15.99
N LEU A 104 -13.92 6.32 -16.85
CA LEU A 104 -14.68 6.72 -18.02
C LEU A 104 -15.99 7.43 -17.62
N ALA A 105 -16.71 6.90 -16.66
CA ALA A 105 -17.92 7.50 -16.15
C ALA A 105 -17.68 8.84 -15.44
N ALA A 106 -16.57 8.99 -14.70
CA ALA A 106 -16.18 10.23 -14.02
C ALA A 106 -16.03 11.41 -15.01
N ARG A 107 -15.57 11.16 -16.23
CA ARG A 107 -15.46 12.19 -17.27
C ARG A 107 -16.80 12.85 -17.61
N LEU A 108 -17.87 12.09 -17.51
CA LEU A 108 -19.24 12.56 -17.83
C LEU A 108 -19.88 13.28 -16.63
N LEU A 109 -19.38 13.06 -15.44
CA LEU A 109 -19.82 13.70 -14.18
C LEU A 109 -18.61 14.16 -13.37
N PRO A 110 -17.88 15.17 -13.84
CA PRO A 110 -16.67 15.64 -13.16
C PRO A 110 -17.04 16.25 -11.79
N GLY A 111 -16.10 16.12 -10.82
CA GLY A 111 -16.28 16.67 -9.49
C GLY A 111 -16.88 15.72 -8.45
N ARG A 112 -17.47 14.58 -8.84
CA ARG A 112 -18.09 13.62 -7.91
C ARG A 112 -17.23 12.39 -7.63
N THR A 113 -16.09 12.26 -8.27
CA THR A 113 -15.22 11.09 -8.13
C THR A 113 -13.89 11.48 -7.56
N VAL A 114 -13.46 10.77 -6.53
CA VAL A 114 -12.10 10.79 -5.98
C VAL A 114 -11.42 9.47 -6.36
N VAL A 115 -10.25 9.55 -6.96
CA VAL A 115 -9.41 8.38 -7.29
C VAL A 115 -8.20 8.39 -6.38
N HIS A 116 -8.00 7.34 -5.60
CA HIS A 116 -6.81 7.15 -4.79
C HIS A 116 -5.84 6.21 -5.49
N VAL A 117 -4.67 6.71 -5.80
CA VAL A 117 -3.64 6.03 -6.59
C VAL A 117 -2.63 5.39 -5.65
N HIS A 118 -2.55 4.06 -5.69
CA HIS A 118 -1.68 3.25 -4.83
C HIS A 118 -0.60 2.49 -5.58
N GLU A 119 -0.51 2.64 -6.89
CA GLU A 119 0.41 1.89 -7.74
C GLU A 119 1.25 2.80 -8.64
N ILE A 120 2.47 2.37 -8.94
CA ILE A 120 3.32 2.92 -10.00
C ILE A 120 3.45 1.86 -11.08
N PRO A 121 2.59 1.87 -12.11
CA PRO A 121 2.70 0.93 -13.23
C PRO A 121 3.92 1.23 -14.07
N GLU A 122 4.41 0.23 -14.83
CA GLU A 122 5.57 0.37 -15.69
C GLU A 122 5.20 0.40 -17.18
N GLY A 123 6.05 1.03 -17.98
CA GLY A 123 5.99 1.01 -19.43
C GLY A 123 4.65 1.53 -20.00
N ALA A 124 4.14 0.84 -21.03
CA ALA A 124 2.90 1.23 -21.72
C ALA A 124 1.69 1.29 -20.79
N THR A 125 1.66 0.46 -19.74
CA THR A 125 0.55 0.48 -18.76
C THR A 125 0.47 1.83 -18.03
N LEU A 126 1.61 2.40 -17.64
CA LEU A 126 1.64 3.73 -17.01
C LEU A 126 1.13 4.80 -17.97
N THR A 127 1.53 4.75 -19.25
CA THR A 127 1.09 5.72 -20.25
C THR A 127 -0.42 5.68 -20.43
N VAL A 128 -1.00 4.48 -20.55
CA VAL A 128 -2.46 4.30 -20.70
C VAL A 128 -3.20 4.80 -19.45
N LEU A 129 -2.80 4.39 -18.26
CA LEU A 129 -3.46 4.78 -17.01
C LEU A 129 -3.29 6.27 -16.72
N ARG A 130 -2.12 6.85 -17.01
CA ARG A 130 -1.87 8.30 -16.94
C ARG A 130 -2.83 9.07 -17.85
N SER A 131 -2.98 8.64 -19.09
CA SER A 131 -3.90 9.26 -20.06
C SER A 131 -5.35 9.15 -19.60
N LEU A 132 -5.75 7.98 -19.10
CA LEU A 132 -7.11 7.74 -18.62
C LEU A 132 -7.45 8.59 -17.39
N ILE A 133 -6.55 8.68 -16.40
CA ILE A 133 -6.74 9.51 -15.22
C ILE A 133 -6.83 11.00 -15.59
N ARG A 134 -5.92 11.49 -16.41
CA ARG A 134 -5.97 12.88 -16.89
C ARG A 134 -7.28 13.20 -17.62
N TRP A 135 -7.71 12.28 -18.48
CA TRP A 135 -8.95 12.43 -19.25
C TRP A 135 -10.20 12.37 -18.34
N SER A 136 -10.18 11.58 -17.25
CA SER A 136 -11.32 11.40 -16.35
C SER A 136 -11.76 12.68 -15.64
N ARG A 137 -10.85 13.64 -15.41
CA ARG A 137 -11.05 14.85 -14.60
C ARG A 137 -11.53 14.59 -13.17
N ALA A 138 -11.25 13.40 -12.63
CA ALA A 138 -11.52 13.08 -11.24
C ALA A 138 -10.60 13.90 -10.32
N ASN A 139 -11.00 14.09 -9.07
CA ASN A 139 -10.12 14.54 -8.01
C ASN A 139 -9.19 13.39 -7.62
N ILE A 140 -7.92 13.67 -7.34
CA ILE A 140 -6.92 12.61 -7.19
C ILE A 140 -6.20 12.71 -5.85
N ILE A 141 -6.09 11.58 -5.17
CA ILE A 141 -5.18 11.38 -4.05
C ILE A 141 -4.04 10.48 -4.54
N PHE A 142 -2.81 10.89 -4.32
CA PHE A 142 -1.62 10.05 -4.51
C PHE A 142 -1.09 9.62 -3.15
N ASN A 143 -0.77 8.35 -2.98
CA ASN A 143 -0.23 7.84 -1.73
C ASN A 143 1.25 8.23 -1.49
N SER A 144 1.92 8.85 -2.46
CA SER A 144 3.29 9.35 -2.35
C SER A 144 3.59 10.43 -3.41
N ARG A 145 4.65 11.19 -3.21
CA ARG A 145 5.18 12.11 -4.23
C ARG A 145 5.74 11.35 -5.43
N ALA A 146 6.34 10.18 -5.20
CA ALA A 146 6.83 9.30 -6.27
C ALA A 146 5.68 8.87 -7.18
N THR A 147 4.54 8.48 -6.62
CA THR A 147 3.34 8.15 -7.38
C THR A 147 2.80 9.38 -8.12
N GLN A 148 2.72 10.54 -7.47
CA GLN A 148 2.31 11.79 -8.11
C GLN A 148 3.23 12.15 -9.29
N ALA A 149 4.53 12.07 -9.13
CA ALA A 149 5.51 12.35 -10.17
C ALA A 149 5.37 11.38 -11.36
N ALA A 150 5.13 10.08 -11.09
CA ALA A 150 4.92 9.08 -12.12
C ALA A 150 3.71 9.41 -13.01
N PHE A 151 2.62 9.93 -12.45
CA PHE A 151 1.43 10.31 -13.20
C PHE A 151 1.50 11.69 -13.84
N ALA A 152 2.41 12.58 -13.40
CA ALA A 152 2.69 13.88 -13.97
C ALA A 152 1.42 14.66 -14.34
N MET A 153 0.54 14.91 -13.36
CA MET A 153 -0.77 15.53 -13.59
C MET A 153 -0.65 16.99 -14.08
N PRO A 154 -1.61 17.48 -14.88
CA PRO A 154 -1.70 18.89 -15.24
C PRO A 154 -1.82 19.77 -13.99
N LYS A 155 -1.34 21.04 -14.10
CA LYS A 155 -1.34 22.00 -12.97
C LYS A 155 -2.75 22.38 -12.48
N ASP A 156 -3.74 22.31 -13.36
CA ASP A 156 -5.16 22.59 -13.07
C ASP A 156 -5.90 21.37 -12.46
N ALA A 157 -5.27 20.20 -12.44
CA ALA A 157 -5.85 19.02 -11.83
C ALA A 157 -5.96 19.18 -10.32
N THR A 158 -7.11 18.78 -9.74
CA THR A 158 -7.27 18.69 -8.30
C THR A 158 -6.59 17.42 -7.81
N ALA A 159 -5.35 17.54 -7.39
CA ALA A 159 -4.52 16.42 -6.94
C ALA A 159 -3.81 16.76 -5.63
N ARG A 160 -3.75 15.80 -4.71
CA ARG A 160 -3.03 15.92 -3.43
C ARG A 160 -2.25 14.65 -3.12
N VAL A 161 -1.14 14.79 -2.43
CA VAL A 161 -0.44 13.68 -1.81
C VAL A 161 -0.98 13.50 -0.40
N VAL A 162 -1.44 12.29 -0.10
CA VAL A 162 -1.84 11.85 1.24
C VAL A 162 -1.17 10.49 1.45
N TYR A 163 -0.14 10.46 2.27
CA TYR A 163 0.54 9.20 2.58
C TYR A 163 -0.43 8.21 3.23
N ASN A 164 -0.30 6.93 2.93
CA ASN A 164 -1.08 5.92 3.65
C ASN A 164 -0.66 5.94 5.12
N GLY A 165 -1.62 6.23 5.98
CA GLY A 165 -1.43 6.11 7.41
C GLY A 165 -1.49 4.66 7.85
N ILE A 166 -0.81 4.36 8.93
CA ILE A 166 -0.79 3.03 9.54
C ILE A 166 -1.03 3.21 11.03
N ALA A 167 -1.91 2.41 11.61
CA ALA A 167 -2.03 2.32 13.06
C ALA A 167 -0.71 1.78 13.62
N GLY A 168 -0.04 2.56 14.45
CA GLY A 168 1.16 2.10 15.14
C GLY A 168 0.81 1.18 16.32
N PRO A 169 1.81 0.48 16.87
CA PRO A 169 1.62 -0.31 18.08
C PRO A 169 1.24 0.60 19.25
N ALA A 170 0.38 0.09 20.14
CA ALA A 170 0.00 0.82 21.36
C ALA A 170 1.22 1.17 22.24
N VAL A 171 2.21 0.27 22.26
CA VAL A 171 3.48 0.46 22.94
C VAL A 171 4.62 0.25 21.93
N PRO A 172 5.35 1.31 21.56
CA PRO A 172 6.53 1.19 20.72
C PRO A 172 7.58 0.25 21.32
N ASN A 173 8.36 -0.39 20.47
CA ASN A 173 9.47 -1.25 20.89
C ASN A 173 10.72 -0.85 20.10
N PRO A 174 11.34 0.29 20.45
CA PRO A 174 12.48 0.78 19.71
C PRO A 174 13.64 -0.20 19.76
N ALA A 175 14.35 -0.34 18.65
CA ALA A 175 15.50 -1.20 18.51
C ALA A 175 16.58 -0.85 19.56
N ARG A 176 17.20 -1.88 20.15
CA ARG A 176 18.21 -1.76 21.22
C ARG A 176 19.43 -2.65 20.93
N TYR A 177 19.97 -2.52 19.73
CA TYR A 177 21.16 -3.26 19.36
C TYR A 177 22.42 -2.52 19.82
N ASP A 178 23.26 -3.19 20.57
CA ASP A 178 24.51 -2.67 21.14
C ASP A 178 25.75 -3.46 20.69
N GLY A 179 25.53 -4.47 19.82
CA GLY A 179 26.60 -5.33 19.35
C GLY A 179 26.94 -6.52 20.24
N SER A 180 26.32 -6.68 21.41
CA SER A 180 26.59 -7.79 22.33
C SER A 180 26.02 -9.14 21.87
N ARG A 181 25.08 -9.13 20.93
CA ARG A 181 24.42 -10.29 20.33
C ARG A 181 24.36 -10.17 18.80
N PRO A 182 23.92 -11.19 18.06
CA PRO A 182 23.63 -11.04 16.64
C PRO A 182 22.58 -9.98 16.36
N LEU A 183 22.76 -9.22 15.26
CA LEU A 183 21.79 -8.28 14.72
C LEU A 183 20.57 -9.06 14.19
N ARG A 184 19.39 -8.69 14.63
CA ARG A 184 18.11 -9.26 14.21
C ARG A 184 17.55 -8.47 13.05
N LEU A 185 17.73 -9.01 11.85
CA LEU A 185 17.28 -8.43 10.59
C LEU A 185 15.96 -9.08 10.16
N LEU A 186 14.95 -8.28 9.89
CA LEU A 186 13.62 -8.75 9.45
C LEU A 186 13.36 -8.29 8.03
N MET A 187 12.86 -9.18 7.19
CA MET A 187 12.31 -8.87 5.88
C MET A 187 10.90 -9.42 5.76
N LEU A 188 9.92 -8.55 5.58
CA LEU A 188 8.52 -8.90 5.43
C LEU A 188 8.03 -8.61 4.00
N GLY A 189 7.23 -9.52 3.45
CA GLY A 189 6.54 -9.27 2.19
C GLY A 189 6.49 -10.47 1.26
N ARG A 190 5.66 -10.34 0.22
CA ARG A 190 5.55 -11.38 -0.81
C ARG A 190 6.92 -11.74 -1.38
N ILE A 191 7.20 -13.03 -1.51
CA ILE A 191 8.40 -13.50 -2.20
C ILE A 191 8.23 -13.25 -3.70
N SER A 192 9.00 -12.30 -4.24
CA SER A 192 8.89 -11.88 -5.64
C SER A 192 10.16 -11.15 -6.09
N ARG A 193 10.42 -11.10 -7.39
CA ARG A 193 11.54 -10.35 -7.95
C ARG A 193 11.56 -8.88 -7.54
N ILE A 194 10.38 -8.29 -7.30
CA ILE A 194 10.27 -6.88 -6.94
C ILE A 194 10.86 -6.61 -5.56
N LYS A 195 10.70 -7.54 -4.62
CA LYS A 195 11.02 -7.33 -3.21
C LYS A 195 12.49 -7.53 -2.86
N GLY A 196 13.25 -8.29 -3.66
CA GLY A 196 14.70 -8.39 -3.52
C GLY A 196 15.20 -9.31 -2.42
N GLN A 197 14.44 -10.38 -2.09
CA GLN A 197 14.89 -11.41 -1.15
C GLN A 197 16.25 -11.99 -1.56
N GLU A 198 16.38 -12.31 -2.84
CA GLU A 198 17.59 -12.89 -3.43
C GLU A 198 18.80 -11.95 -3.29
N VAL A 199 18.55 -10.64 -3.43
CA VAL A 199 19.61 -9.61 -3.28
C VAL A 199 20.06 -9.50 -1.83
N LEU A 200 19.13 -9.61 -0.88
CA LEU A 200 19.47 -9.57 0.55
C LEU A 200 20.25 -10.82 0.99
N VAL A 201 19.88 -12.00 0.53
CA VAL A 201 20.61 -13.25 0.78
C VAL A 201 22.03 -13.14 0.22
N GLU A 202 22.18 -12.64 -1.01
CA GLU A 202 23.48 -12.41 -1.63
C GLU A 202 24.32 -11.38 -0.87
N ALA A 203 23.70 -10.32 -0.35
CA ALA A 203 24.38 -9.32 0.46
C ALA A 203 24.95 -9.92 1.77
N ILE A 204 24.19 -10.81 2.43
CA ILE A 204 24.68 -11.52 3.63
C ILE A 204 25.81 -12.48 3.28
N ARG A 205 25.72 -13.18 2.12
CA ARG A 205 26.80 -14.07 1.64
C ARG A 205 28.12 -13.31 1.45
N GLN A 206 28.07 -12.05 0.98
CA GLN A 206 29.23 -11.19 0.75
C GLN A 206 29.86 -10.61 2.03
N LEU A 207 29.19 -10.72 3.18
CA LEU A 207 29.77 -10.24 4.43
C LEU A 207 31.01 -11.05 4.83
N PRO A 208 32.03 -10.40 5.42
CA PRO A 208 33.13 -11.11 6.07
C PRO A 208 32.58 -12.09 7.12
N ASP A 209 33.23 -13.25 7.28
CA ASP A 209 32.75 -14.33 8.18
C ASP A 209 32.49 -13.85 9.61
N ALA A 210 33.40 -13.02 10.13
CA ALA A 210 33.27 -12.45 11.46
C ALA A 210 32.06 -11.54 11.65
N VAL A 211 31.58 -10.90 10.58
CA VAL A 211 30.37 -10.06 10.57
C VAL A 211 29.14 -10.91 10.29
N ARG A 212 29.24 -11.81 9.29
CA ARG A 212 28.14 -12.69 8.87
C ARG A 212 27.63 -13.57 10.01
N SER A 213 28.50 -14.08 10.85
CA SER A 213 28.15 -14.87 12.03
C SER A 213 27.34 -14.07 13.09
N ARG A 214 27.36 -12.75 12.97
CA ARG A 214 26.63 -11.81 13.86
C ARG A 214 25.35 -11.26 13.23
N VAL A 215 24.81 -11.89 12.20
CA VAL A 215 23.52 -11.53 11.59
C VAL A 215 22.55 -12.70 11.71
N GLU A 216 21.34 -12.43 12.16
CA GLU A 216 20.20 -13.36 12.14
C GLU A 216 19.11 -12.72 11.28
N LEU A 217 18.79 -13.31 10.11
CA LEU A 217 17.78 -12.84 9.19
C LEU A 217 16.53 -13.72 9.25
N LYS A 218 15.36 -13.09 9.40
CA LYS A 218 14.06 -13.69 9.12
C LYS A 218 13.45 -13.10 7.86
N ILE A 219 13.19 -13.96 6.87
CA ILE A 219 12.39 -13.64 5.68
C ILE A 219 11.02 -14.24 5.90
N VAL A 220 9.98 -13.40 5.97
CA VAL A 220 8.61 -13.82 6.26
C VAL A 220 7.66 -13.39 5.15
N GLY A 221 7.04 -14.38 4.49
CA GLY A 221 6.12 -14.16 3.39
C GLY A 221 5.99 -15.37 2.50
N SER A 222 5.06 -15.32 1.55
CA SER A 222 4.81 -16.39 0.58
C SER A 222 4.81 -15.86 -0.84
N ALA A 223 5.08 -16.72 -1.82
CA ALA A 223 5.13 -16.36 -3.23
C ALA A 223 3.74 -16.39 -3.90
N PHE A 224 2.70 -16.90 -3.23
CA PHE A 224 1.33 -17.03 -3.75
C PHE A 224 1.27 -17.61 -5.18
N GLU A 225 0.91 -18.86 -5.31
CA GLU A 225 0.82 -19.60 -6.59
C GLU A 225 2.19 -19.79 -7.33
N ASP A 226 3.32 -19.60 -6.64
CA ASP A 226 4.68 -19.78 -7.22
C ASP A 226 5.60 -20.53 -6.23
N ASP A 227 5.26 -21.78 -5.93
CA ASP A 227 6.05 -22.63 -5.00
C ASP A 227 7.50 -22.82 -5.49
N ALA A 228 7.72 -22.76 -6.81
CA ALA A 228 9.06 -22.87 -7.38
C ALA A 228 9.96 -21.71 -6.94
N ARG A 229 9.39 -20.52 -6.73
CA ARG A 229 10.14 -19.34 -6.25
C ARG A 229 10.52 -19.47 -4.77
N GLU A 230 9.64 -20.01 -3.94
CA GLU A 230 9.95 -20.30 -2.53
C GLU A 230 11.06 -21.35 -2.43
N ALA A 231 10.97 -22.41 -3.21
CA ALA A 231 12.00 -23.44 -3.29
C ALA A 231 13.34 -22.88 -3.80
N ALA A 232 13.32 -22.01 -4.81
CA ALA A 232 14.53 -21.37 -5.33
C ALA A 232 15.23 -20.48 -4.28
N LEU A 233 14.46 -19.71 -3.49
CA LEU A 233 15.01 -18.90 -2.41
C LEU A 233 15.62 -19.79 -1.31
N ALA A 234 14.95 -20.86 -0.93
CA ALA A 234 15.47 -21.81 0.06
C ALA A 234 16.77 -22.49 -0.44
N ALA A 235 16.82 -22.87 -1.72
CA ALA A 235 18.01 -23.43 -2.35
C ALA A 235 19.17 -22.41 -2.34
N GLN A 236 18.92 -21.16 -2.69
CA GLN A 236 19.95 -20.10 -2.65
C GLN A 236 20.52 -19.93 -1.22
N VAL A 237 19.68 -19.94 -0.18
CA VAL A 237 20.13 -19.88 1.22
C VAL A 237 21.03 -21.06 1.57
N ALA A 238 20.66 -22.28 1.15
CA ALA A 238 21.43 -23.49 1.41
C ALA A 238 22.79 -23.49 0.66
N GLU A 239 22.77 -23.18 -0.64
CA GLU A 239 23.96 -23.09 -1.49
C GLU A 239 24.93 -21.99 -1.01
N ALA A 240 24.42 -20.90 -0.48
CA ALA A 240 25.22 -19.83 0.13
C ALA A 240 25.81 -20.21 1.50
N GLY A 241 25.46 -21.38 2.08
CA GLY A 241 25.88 -21.82 3.40
C GLY A 241 25.26 -21.00 4.55
N LEU A 242 24.09 -20.39 4.32
CA LEU A 242 23.47 -19.43 5.24
C LEU A 242 22.33 -20.03 6.09
N SER A 243 22.13 -21.34 6.08
CA SER A 243 21.02 -22.00 6.80
C SER A 243 20.99 -21.77 8.30
N ARG A 244 22.11 -21.33 8.90
CA ARG A 244 22.18 -20.96 10.32
C ARG A 244 21.77 -19.51 10.57
N GLN A 245 21.97 -18.61 9.60
CA GLN A 245 21.73 -17.17 9.72
C GLN A 245 20.37 -16.75 9.15
N VAL A 246 19.82 -17.49 8.18
CA VAL A 246 18.61 -17.13 7.44
C VAL A 246 17.51 -18.14 7.68
N THR A 247 16.38 -17.66 8.18
CA THR A 247 15.15 -18.44 8.34
C THR A 247 14.10 -17.90 7.38
N CYS A 248 13.55 -18.76 6.52
CA CYS A 248 12.38 -18.44 5.69
C CYS A 248 11.12 -19.00 6.34
N SER A 249 10.07 -18.19 6.44
CA SER A 249 8.80 -18.57 7.04
C SER A 249 7.63 -18.08 6.16
N PRO A 250 6.49 -18.78 6.17
CA PRO A 250 5.32 -18.39 5.40
C PRO A 250 4.75 -17.04 5.88
N PHE A 251 3.78 -16.53 5.14
CA PHE A 251 3.05 -15.31 5.50
C PHE A 251 2.40 -15.41 6.88
N VAL A 252 2.51 -14.32 7.65
CA VAL A 252 1.92 -14.16 8.98
C VAL A 252 0.92 -12.99 8.93
N ALA A 253 -0.30 -13.20 9.38
CA ALA A 253 -1.36 -12.20 9.34
C ALA A 253 -1.13 -11.05 10.33
N ASP A 254 -0.63 -11.35 11.53
CA ASP A 254 -0.24 -10.36 12.54
C ASP A 254 1.28 -10.39 12.76
N PRO A 255 2.03 -9.39 12.25
CA PRO A 255 3.48 -9.33 12.35
C PRO A 255 3.98 -8.65 13.63
N ASP A 256 3.15 -8.35 14.64
CA ASP A 256 3.57 -7.61 15.85
C ASP A 256 4.80 -8.25 16.52
N SER A 257 4.78 -9.56 16.75
CA SER A 257 5.89 -10.27 17.38
C SER A 257 7.19 -10.24 16.56
N LEU A 258 7.08 -10.15 15.23
CA LEU A 258 8.22 -10.06 14.32
C LEU A 258 8.87 -8.67 14.40
N TYR A 259 8.07 -7.61 14.41
CA TYR A 259 8.60 -6.26 14.62
C TYR A 259 9.23 -6.12 16.01
N ARG A 260 8.61 -6.66 17.05
CA ARG A 260 9.20 -6.64 18.41
C ARG A 260 10.51 -7.41 18.54
N TRP A 261 10.71 -8.40 17.68
CA TRP A 261 11.96 -9.15 17.63
C TRP A 261 13.08 -8.41 16.88
N ALA A 262 12.76 -7.59 15.88
CA ALA A 262 13.72 -7.01 14.94
C ALA A 262 14.50 -5.81 15.51
N ASP A 263 15.75 -5.68 15.10
CA ASP A 263 16.58 -4.48 15.29
C ASP A 263 16.56 -3.58 14.05
N VAL A 264 16.50 -4.21 12.86
CA VAL A 264 16.46 -3.53 11.56
C VAL A 264 15.47 -4.26 10.67
N VAL A 265 14.71 -3.51 9.89
CA VAL A 265 13.82 -4.06 8.84
C VAL A 265 14.39 -3.76 7.47
N ALA A 266 14.62 -4.79 6.67
CA ALA A 266 15.12 -4.64 5.30
C ALA A 266 13.97 -4.59 4.29
N VAL A 267 14.01 -3.58 3.40
CA VAL A 267 13.08 -3.43 2.26
C VAL A 267 13.90 -3.18 0.99
N PRO A 268 14.65 -4.19 0.49
CA PRO A 268 15.60 -4.06 -0.61
C PRO A 268 14.91 -4.19 -1.97
N SER A 269 13.79 -3.49 -2.17
CA SER A 269 13.00 -3.56 -3.40
C SER A 269 13.81 -3.19 -4.62
N GLN A 270 13.63 -3.94 -5.72
CA GLN A 270 14.37 -3.77 -6.98
C GLN A 270 13.60 -2.91 -7.99
N LEU A 271 12.30 -2.77 -7.82
CA LEU A 271 11.43 -1.92 -8.64
C LEU A 271 10.74 -0.87 -7.77
N PRO A 272 10.32 0.27 -8.34
CA PRO A 272 9.68 1.34 -7.59
C PRO A 272 8.45 0.86 -6.85
N GLU A 273 8.46 1.02 -5.53
CA GLU A 273 7.25 0.88 -4.71
C GLU A 273 6.50 2.22 -4.68
N SER A 274 5.19 2.15 -4.68
CA SER A 274 4.37 3.36 -4.58
C SER A 274 4.57 4.09 -3.25
N LEU A 275 4.77 3.33 -2.16
CA LEU A 275 5.09 3.90 -0.84
C LEU A 275 6.03 2.98 -0.05
N GLY A 276 5.63 1.76 0.31
CA GLY A 276 6.45 0.83 1.13
C GLY A 276 5.93 0.69 2.56
N ARG A 277 4.75 0.07 2.71
CA ARG A 277 4.06 -0.10 4.01
C ARG A 277 4.95 -0.69 5.10
N VAL A 278 5.75 -1.71 4.79
CA VAL A 278 6.64 -2.40 5.74
C VAL A 278 7.67 -1.46 6.36
N ALA A 279 8.21 -0.51 5.59
CA ALA A 279 9.14 0.49 6.11
C ALA A 279 8.43 1.46 7.07
N ILE A 280 7.18 1.84 6.80
CA ILE A 280 6.39 2.70 7.70
C ILE A 280 6.05 1.94 8.99
N GLU A 281 5.66 0.67 8.88
CA GLU A 281 5.41 -0.19 10.04
C GLU A 281 6.66 -0.30 10.93
N ALA A 282 7.85 -0.48 10.34
CA ALA A 282 9.11 -0.46 11.09
C ALA A 282 9.32 0.86 11.84
N LEU A 283 9.14 2.00 11.18
CA LEU A 283 9.23 3.31 11.83
C LEU A 283 8.24 3.44 13.00
N ALA A 284 7.02 2.89 12.86
CA ALA A 284 6.01 2.94 13.90
C ALA A 284 6.42 2.18 15.18
N TYR A 285 7.19 1.11 15.05
CA TYR A 285 7.78 0.40 16.19
C TYR A 285 9.04 1.07 16.75
N GLY A 286 9.62 2.05 16.05
CA GLY A 286 10.93 2.62 16.35
C GLY A 286 12.06 1.70 15.88
N ILE A 287 11.88 1.02 14.77
CA ILE A 287 12.89 0.16 14.13
C ILE A 287 13.40 0.86 12.88
N PRO A 288 14.69 1.20 12.80
CA PRO A 288 15.27 1.82 11.61
C PRO A 288 15.21 0.88 10.40
N PRO A 289 14.60 1.29 9.27
CA PRO A 289 14.58 0.46 8.06
C PRO A 289 15.82 0.67 7.19
N LEU A 290 16.27 -0.42 6.55
CA LEU A 290 17.27 -0.43 5.49
C LEU A 290 16.55 -0.63 4.16
N VAL A 291 16.48 0.41 3.32
CA VAL A 291 15.63 0.43 2.13
C VAL A 291 16.42 0.69 0.85
N SER A 292 15.88 0.26 -0.28
CA SER A 292 16.36 0.69 -1.59
C SER A 292 15.97 2.13 -1.88
N GLY A 293 16.89 2.91 -2.48
CA GLY A 293 16.69 4.29 -2.90
C GLY A 293 15.80 4.40 -4.14
N ILE A 294 14.55 3.92 -4.07
CA ILE A 294 13.65 3.86 -5.22
C ILE A 294 12.18 4.08 -4.82
N GLY A 295 11.44 4.80 -5.67
CA GLY A 295 10.01 5.06 -5.47
C GLY A 295 9.70 5.78 -4.15
N GLY A 296 8.59 5.42 -3.52
CA GLY A 296 8.14 6.00 -2.26
C GLY A 296 9.02 5.66 -1.04
N LEU A 297 9.91 4.66 -1.14
CA LEU A 297 10.81 4.29 -0.03
C LEU A 297 11.74 5.46 0.36
N THR A 298 12.16 6.28 -0.60
CA THR A 298 12.98 7.47 -0.36
C THR A 298 12.25 8.60 0.37
N GLU A 299 10.94 8.52 0.42
CA GLU A 299 10.11 9.47 1.16
C GLU A 299 9.89 9.04 2.62
N ILE A 300 10.06 7.74 2.89
CA ILE A 300 9.87 7.17 4.22
C ILE A 300 11.12 7.33 5.06
N VAL A 301 12.29 7.00 4.53
CA VAL A 301 13.55 6.96 5.26
C VAL A 301 14.40 8.19 4.97
N GLU A 302 14.81 8.88 6.01
CA GLU A 302 15.89 9.88 5.95
C GLU A 302 17.21 9.14 6.14
N ASP A 303 18.02 9.09 5.06
CA ASP A 303 19.28 8.34 5.07
C ASP A 303 20.18 8.79 6.20
N ARG A 304 20.73 7.82 6.94
CA ARG A 304 21.63 8.03 8.08
C ARG A 304 21.05 8.91 9.21
N ALA A 305 19.73 8.96 9.30
CA ALA A 305 19.03 9.65 10.38
C ALA A 305 17.90 8.80 10.97
N THR A 306 17.06 8.19 10.12
CA THR A 306 15.96 7.33 10.57
C THR A 306 16.10 5.88 10.10
N GLY A 307 17.17 5.60 9.35
CA GLY A 307 17.49 4.32 8.73
C GLY A 307 18.54 4.51 7.65
N TRP A 308 18.59 3.60 6.68
CA TRP A 308 19.60 3.60 5.61
C TRP A 308 18.94 3.47 4.25
N VAL A 309 19.52 4.19 3.27
CA VAL A 309 19.09 4.14 1.87
C VAL A 309 20.26 3.65 1.01
N VAL A 310 20.04 2.57 0.26
CA VAL A 310 21.07 1.95 -0.60
C VAL A 310 20.58 1.91 -2.05
N PRO A 311 21.50 1.85 -3.04
CA PRO A 311 21.13 1.65 -4.43
C PRO A 311 20.30 0.37 -4.62
N PRO A 312 19.19 0.39 -5.42
CA PRO A 312 18.38 -0.78 -5.68
C PRO A 312 19.17 -1.86 -6.42
N GLY A 313 18.96 -3.13 -6.06
CA GLY A 313 19.61 -4.28 -6.70
C GLY A 313 21.09 -4.47 -6.36
N SER A 314 21.69 -3.63 -5.52
CA SER A 314 23.10 -3.73 -5.15
C SER A 314 23.31 -4.55 -3.88
N ALA A 315 23.63 -5.84 -4.05
CA ALA A 315 24.03 -6.71 -2.93
C ALA A 315 25.31 -6.19 -2.24
N GLU A 316 26.23 -5.61 -2.99
CA GLU A 316 27.47 -5.03 -2.45
C GLU A 316 27.17 -3.83 -1.53
N ALA A 317 26.31 -2.90 -1.94
CA ALA A 317 25.96 -1.76 -1.12
C ALA A 317 25.19 -2.19 0.15
N LEU A 318 24.27 -3.15 0.02
CA LEU A 318 23.59 -3.77 1.16
C LEU A 318 24.59 -4.41 2.12
N SER A 319 25.53 -5.19 1.60
CA SER A 319 26.56 -5.86 2.41
C SER A 319 27.43 -4.87 3.19
N ARG A 320 27.91 -3.81 2.52
CA ARG A 320 28.71 -2.76 3.19
C ARG A 320 27.90 -2.06 4.28
N THR A 321 26.64 -1.71 4.01
CA THR A 321 25.79 -1.05 4.99
C THR A 321 25.47 -1.97 6.16
N LEU A 322 25.17 -3.26 5.92
CA LEU A 322 24.97 -4.25 6.98
C LEU A 322 26.23 -4.44 7.84
N ALA A 323 27.43 -4.48 7.22
CA ALA A 323 28.68 -4.55 7.95
C ALA A 323 28.88 -3.35 8.88
N GLU A 324 28.56 -2.14 8.42
CA GLU A 324 28.59 -0.92 9.25
C GLU A 324 27.59 -1.01 10.41
N ILE A 325 26.35 -1.40 10.14
CA ILE A 325 25.28 -1.55 11.16
C ILE A 325 25.73 -2.52 12.28
N VAL A 326 26.30 -3.66 11.89
CA VAL A 326 26.74 -4.70 12.82
C VAL A 326 27.95 -4.27 13.64
N THR A 327 28.91 -3.60 13.02
CA THR A 327 30.21 -3.28 13.65
C THR A 327 30.25 -1.91 14.35
N ARG A 328 29.33 -1.01 14.01
CA ARG A 328 29.27 0.36 14.51
C ARG A 328 27.88 0.72 15.08
N PRO A 329 27.37 -0.01 16.09
CA PRO A 329 26.06 0.28 16.67
C PRO A 329 25.96 1.67 17.30
N ASP A 330 27.09 2.25 17.70
CA ASP A 330 27.21 3.59 18.24
C ASP A 330 26.71 4.67 17.25
N LEU A 331 26.90 4.48 15.94
CA LEU A 331 26.56 5.46 14.92
C LEU A 331 25.04 5.62 14.70
N TRP A 332 24.25 4.65 15.11
CA TRP A 332 22.79 4.69 14.87
C TRP A 332 21.95 4.53 16.15
N ARG A 333 22.60 4.79 17.30
CA ARG A 333 21.93 4.73 18.62
C ARG A 333 20.66 5.57 18.68
N ASP A 334 20.62 6.71 18.00
CA ASP A 334 19.49 7.64 18.03
C ASP A 334 18.46 7.40 16.91
N TYR A 335 18.75 6.53 15.94
CA TYR A 335 17.85 6.26 14.81
C TYR A 335 16.50 5.67 15.26
N PRO A 336 16.42 4.79 16.26
CA PRO A 336 15.13 4.26 16.72
C PRO A 336 14.15 5.35 17.19
N ALA A 337 14.63 6.32 17.95
CA ALA A 337 13.83 7.44 18.40
C ALA A 337 13.44 8.37 17.23
N ALA A 338 14.39 8.67 16.34
CA ALA A 338 14.15 9.47 15.14
C ALA A 338 13.17 8.80 14.17
N ALA A 339 13.26 7.47 14.00
CA ALA A 339 12.34 6.67 13.20
C ALA A 339 10.90 6.79 13.73
N ARG A 340 10.70 6.60 15.03
CA ARG A 340 9.39 6.74 15.66
C ARG A 340 8.83 8.16 15.53
N ALA A 341 9.63 9.18 15.79
CA ALA A 341 9.22 10.58 15.65
C ALA A 341 8.82 10.92 14.21
N ARG A 342 9.53 10.34 13.20
CA ARG A 342 9.17 10.52 11.81
C ARG A 342 7.83 9.87 11.46
N TYR A 343 7.58 8.66 11.96
CA TYR A 343 6.28 8.00 11.81
C TYR A 343 5.15 8.89 12.35
N GLU A 344 5.26 9.36 13.59
CA GLU A 344 4.24 10.17 14.25
C GLU A 344 3.97 11.48 13.52
N ARG A 345 5.00 12.08 12.92
CA ARG A 345 4.89 13.35 12.19
C ARG A 345 4.28 13.21 10.78
N ILE A 346 4.41 12.05 10.12
CA ILE A 346 4.11 11.93 8.69
C ILE A 346 3.18 10.77 8.35
N PHE A 347 3.29 9.63 9.05
CA PHE A 347 2.68 8.37 8.64
C PHE A 347 1.66 7.82 9.63
N ASP A 348 1.36 8.55 10.70
CA ASP A 348 0.28 8.18 11.62
C ASP A 348 -1.06 8.15 10.88
N GLU A 349 -1.92 7.17 11.21
CA GLU A 349 -3.22 6.98 10.56
C GLU A 349 -4.13 8.20 10.64
N LYS A 350 -4.01 9.01 11.71
CA LYS A 350 -4.80 10.23 11.90
C LYS A 350 -4.49 11.29 10.83
N LEU A 351 -3.21 11.42 10.45
CA LEU A 351 -2.79 12.36 9.41
C LEU A 351 -3.32 11.95 8.04
N ALA A 352 -3.32 10.65 7.74
CA ALA A 352 -3.95 10.14 6.53
C ALA A 352 -5.45 10.37 6.53
N ALA A 353 -6.12 10.10 7.65
CA ALA A 353 -7.55 10.32 7.82
C ALA A 353 -7.92 11.79 7.60
N GLU A 354 -7.17 12.73 8.17
CA GLU A 354 -7.35 14.17 7.96
C GLU A 354 -7.17 14.57 6.50
N GLY A 355 -6.13 14.06 5.84
CA GLY A 355 -5.84 14.30 4.43
C GLY A 355 -6.96 13.80 3.50
N ILE A 356 -7.44 12.57 3.74
CA ILE A 356 -8.56 11.97 3.02
C ILE A 356 -9.84 12.80 3.24
N ALA A 357 -10.19 13.08 4.49
CA ALA A 357 -11.37 13.88 4.83
C ALA A 357 -11.34 15.28 4.21
N ALA A 358 -10.16 15.91 4.13
CA ALA A 358 -9.99 17.19 3.46
C ALA A 358 -10.28 17.12 1.95
N MET A 359 -9.84 16.04 1.27
CA MET A 359 -10.15 15.83 -0.15
C MET A 359 -11.64 15.57 -0.37
N LEU A 360 -12.27 14.79 0.51
CA LEU A 360 -13.71 14.51 0.43
C LEU A 360 -14.52 15.80 0.61
N ARG A 361 -14.21 16.62 1.62
CA ARG A 361 -14.84 17.92 1.83
C ARG A 361 -14.69 18.83 0.61
N LEU A 362 -13.49 18.95 0.05
CA LEU A 362 -13.22 19.74 -1.16
C LEU A 362 -14.07 19.26 -2.35
N THR A 363 -14.24 17.95 -2.48
CA THR A 363 -15.04 17.34 -3.56
C THR A 363 -16.52 17.64 -3.38
N LEU A 364 -17.04 17.48 -2.16
CA LEU A 364 -18.46 17.73 -1.83
C LEU A 364 -18.85 19.22 -1.92
N GLN A 365 -17.93 20.15 -1.64
CA GLN A 365 -18.20 21.59 -1.71
C GLN A 365 -18.27 22.13 -3.15
N ARG A 366 -17.67 21.46 -4.12
CA ARG A 366 -17.68 21.86 -5.53
C ARG A 366 -18.99 21.55 -6.26
N GLU A 367 -19.92 20.84 -5.63
CA GLU A 367 -21.26 20.59 -6.19
C GLU A 367 -22.22 21.75 -5.91
N PRO A 368 -22.97 22.23 -6.92
CA PRO A 368 -24.08 23.13 -6.65
C PRO A 368 -25.17 22.42 -5.84
N ALA A 369 -25.71 23.10 -4.85
CA ALA A 369 -26.64 22.63 -3.82
C ALA A 369 -27.98 22.01 -4.32
N ARG A 370 -28.14 21.68 -5.59
CA ARG A 370 -29.42 21.31 -6.24
C ARG A 370 -29.89 19.86 -6.03
N VAL A 371 -29.18 19.01 -5.28
CA VAL A 371 -29.55 17.58 -5.12
C VAL A 371 -29.85 17.19 -3.65
N ARG A 372 -29.71 18.11 -2.69
CA ARG A 372 -29.88 17.76 -1.26
C ARG A 372 -31.32 17.49 -0.83
N ASP A 373 -32.34 17.98 -1.54
CA ASP A 373 -33.75 17.91 -1.11
C ASP A 373 -34.57 16.72 -1.65
N ALA A 374 -33.99 15.81 -2.42
CA ALA A 374 -34.77 14.76 -3.08
C ALA A 374 -34.58 13.34 -2.52
N ARG A 375 -34.01 13.16 -1.32
CA ARG A 375 -33.77 11.80 -0.76
C ARG A 375 -34.17 11.69 0.71
N ALA A 376 -35.46 11.76 1.00
CA ALA A 376 -36.04 10.99 2.11
C ALA A 376 -36.18 9.53 1.66
N PRO A 377 -35.83 8.53 2.47
CA PRO A 377 -36.00 7.13 2.10
C PRO A 377 -37.50 6.81 2.02
N ALA A 378 -37.98 6.63 0.80
CA ALA A 378 -39.26 5.99 0.55
C ALA A 378 -39.09 4.48 0.75
N ASP A 379 -39.07 4.00 2.00
CA ASP A 379 -39.32 2.58 2.36
C ASP A 379 -39.41 2.42 3.88
N ALA A 380 -40.46 3.00 4.46
CA ALA A 380 -40.90 2.65 5.81
C ALA A 380 -42.44 2.67 5.94
N ALA A 381 -43.16 2.33 4.89
CA ALA A 381 -44.62 2.23 4.93
C ALA A 381 -45.11 1.04 4.12
N SER A 382 -44.81 -0.18 4.56
CA SER A 382 -45.63 -1.36 4.22
C SER A 382 -45.24 -2.57 5.06
N LYS A 383 -45.48 -2.50 6.39
CA LYS A 383 -45.69 -3.70 7.25
C LYS A 383 -46.45 -3.30 8.49
N SER A 384 -47.71 -2.93 8.30
CA SER A 384 -48.75 -3.00 9.35
C SER A 384 -50.13 -3.03 8.70
N ALA A 385 -50.52 -4.17 8.19
CA ALA A 385 -51.88 -4.64 8.01
C ALA A 385 -51.88 -6.04 7.40
N GLY A 386 -52.16 -7.05 8.20
CA GLY A 386 -52.32 -8.42 7.79
C GLY A 386 -51.97 -9.38 8.88
#